data_bdcd2ccef2149efe426a08c5a5cdac66
#
_entry.id   bdcd2ccef2149efe426a08c5a5cdac66
#
_cell.length_a   1.000
_cell.length_b   1.000
_cell.length_c   1.000
_cell.angle_alpha   90.00
_cell.angle_beta   90.00
_cell.angle_gamma   90.00
#
_symmetry.space_group_name_H-M   'P 1'
#
loop_
_entity.id
_entity.type
_entity.pdbx_description
1 polymer ?
#
loop_
_entity_poly.entity_id
_entity_poly.type
_entity_poly.pdbx_seq_one_letter_code
_entity_poly.pdbx_strand_id
1 'polypeptide(L)'
;MEVSKLFDYRFIWQSFNALHAANTTQHLLQKCYEKAGFTDADKKSYENSYPFIYYLEHGQNYYQLSENAPLSIKPVLLFYGMVQLLKACLLTVDPQYPESTSVLAHGVSTRKRKKQSYEFFQDEVRVQKNGLFSHFSERMFHVKQIEGEKYTMEQLFKRIPELHNLFVLHFQQRIYIKTPVTNDNVLLIPSESLDHFHMTSRRFLDFIEKVLPFPTSSTKSEVEEKGSDSITVKVNTSKFLLPLWSSPLLYHLYEDTYYLPKERELITFFPEVMTHYLLLYNLSMISRYETEWWSELLHSYSSNDYPFIRQFLAISAEKVPFLLYLFLKEKIDGLEGEFGM
;
A
#
# COMPACT_ATOMS: atom_id res chain seq x y z
N MET A 1 -2.52 -4.49 -19.75
CA MET A 1 -3.89 -4.25 -19.19
C MET A 1 -3.85 -2.87 -18.55
N GLU A 2 -4.69 -1.94 -19.00
CA GLU A 2 -4.72 -0.59 -18.43
C GLU A 2 -5.22 -0.67 -16.99
N VAL A 3 -4.40 -0.26 -16.03
CA VAL A 3 -4.72 -0.29 -14.59
C VAL A 3 -5.91 0.62 -14.29
N SER A 4 -6.07 1.72 -15.05
CA SER A 4 -7.22 2.64 -14.95
C SER A 4 -8.56 1.95 -15.14
N LYS A 5 -8.63 0.89 -15.95
CA LYS A 5 -9.86 0.09 -16.14
C LYS A 5 -10.21 -0.77 -14.94
N LEU A 6 -9.25 -1.03 -14.04
CA LEU A 6 -9.48 -1.76 -12.79
C LEU A 6 -9.92 -0.83 -11.66
N PHE A 7 -9.70 0.49 -11.80
CA PHE A 7 -10.11 1.47 -10.82
C PHE A 7 -11.51 2.00 -11.12
N ASP A 8 -12.50 1.22 -10.72
CA ASP A 8 -13.86 1.70 -10.47
C ASP A 8 -14.21 1.37 -9.03
N TYR A 9 -14.36 2.39 -8.19
CA TYR A 9 -14.65 2.24 -6.76
C TYR A 9 -15.90 1.37 -6.51
N ARG A 10 -16.93 1.51 -7.35
CA ARG A 10 -18.15 0.68 -7.26
C ARG A 10 -17.87 -0.76 -7.63
N PHE A 11 -17.09 -0.96 -8.69
CA PHE A 11 -16.71 -2.30 -9.14
C PHE A 11 -15.87 -3.04 -8.08
N ILE A 12 -14.96 -2.35 -7.39
CA ILE A 12 -14.15 -2.92 -6.30
C ILE A 12 -15.06 -3.48 -5.21
N TRP A 13 -16.04 -2.69 -4.73
CA TRP A 13 -16.96 -3.13 -3.70
C TRP A 13 -17.92 -4.23 -4.17
N GLN A 14 -18.37 -4.18 -5.43
CA GLN A 14 -19.16 -5.28 -6.02
C GLN A 14 -18.35 -6.57 -6.08
N SER A 15 -17.06 -6.48 -6.39
CA SER A 15 -16.16 -7.65 -6.41
C SER A 15 -15.97 -8.24 -5.02
N PHE A 16 -15.84 -7.42 -3.98
CA PHE A 16 -15.83 -7.89 -2.60
C PHE A 16 -17.15 -8.57 -2.22
N ASN A 17 -18.29 -8.00 -2.62
CA ASN A 17 -19.61 -8.58 -2.36
C ASN A 17 -19.79 -9.96 -3.02
N ALA A 18 -19.17 -10.21 -4.16
CA ALA A 18 -19.18 -11.53 -4.80
C ALA A 18 -18.55 -12.63 -3.93
N LEU A 19 -17.67 -12.25 -3.00
CA LEU A 19 -17.03 -13.15 -2.04
C LEU A 19 -17.87 -13.35 -0.75
N HIS A 20 -19.08 -12.79 -0.65
CA HIS A 20 -19.96 -12.99 0.52
C HIS A 20 -20.77 -14.31 0.44
N ALA A 21 -20.42 -15.24 -0.43
CA ALA A 21 -21.01 -16.55 -0.50
C ALA A 21 -20.08 -17.60 0.14
N ALA A 22 -20.56 -18.31 1.18
CA ALA A 22 -19.73 -19.22 1.97
C ALA A 22 -19.03 -20.29 1.10
N ASN A 23 -19.76 -20.89 0.17
CA ASN A 23 -19.18 -21.91 -0.73
C ASN A 23 -18.11 -21.36 -1.65
N THR A 24 -18.31 -20.17 -2.22
CA THR A 24 -17.33 -19.47 -3.07
C THR A 24 -16.07 -19.15 -2.29
N THR A 25 -16.25 -18.59 -1.09
CA THR A 25 -15.13 -18.23 -0.22
C THR A 25 -14.38 -19.45 0.29
N GLN A 26 -15.09 -20.51 0.70
CA GLN A 26 -14.45 -21.76 1.09
C GLN A 26 -13.60 -22.33 -0.06
N HIS A 27 -14.14 -22.37 -1.29
CA HIS A 27 -13.41 -22.87 -2.46
C HIS A 27 -12.16 -22.02 -2.76
N LEU A 28 -12.29 -20.67 -2.72
CA LEU A 28 -11.16 -19.76 -2.88
C LEU A 28 -10.05 -20.04 -1.84
N LEU A 29 -10.40 -20.11 -0.57
CA LEU A 29 -9.44 -20.34 0.51
C LEU A 29 -8.82 -21.72 0.42
N GLN A 30 -9.61 -22.76 0.10
CA GLN A 30 -9.10 -24.13 -0.09
C GLN A 30 -8.03 -24.17 -1.16
N LYS A 31 -8.28 -23.57 -2.32
CA LYS A 31 -7.32 -23.50 -3.42
C LYS A 31 -6.05 -22.72 -3.04
N CYS A 32 -6.20 -21.60 -2.33
CA CYS A 32 -5.06 -20.85 -1.81
C CYS A 32 -4.18 -21.73 -0.91
N TYR A 33 -4.79 -22.51 -0.03
CA TYR A 33 -4.09 -23.36 0.94
C TYR A 33 -3.45 -24.58 0.27
N GLU A 34 -4.14 -25.24 -0.67
CA GLU A 34 -3.59 -26.33 -1.47
C GLU A 34 -2.34 -25.87 -2.23
N LYS A 35 -2.41 -24.71 -2.91
CA LYS A 35 -1.29 -24.13 -3.65
C LYS A 35 -0.10 -23.76 -2.74
N ALA A 36 -0.37 -23.39 -1.50
CA ALA A 36 0.64 -23.13 -0.48
C ALA A 36 1.17 -24.41 0.20
N GLY A 37 0.63 -25.60 -0.13
CA GLY A 37 1.09 -26.90 0.37
C GLY A 37 0.55 -27.30 1.74
N PHE A 38 -0.56 -26.70 2.20
CA PHE A 38 -1.19 -27.09 3.47
C PHE A 38 -1.97 -28.40 3.32
N THR A 39 -1.71 -29.37 4.19
CA THR A 39 -2.32 -30.70 4.16
C THR A 39 -3.77 -30.73 4.64
N ASP A 40 -4.18 -29.76 5.46
CA ASP A 40 -5.52 -29.62 6.04
C ASP A 40 -6.35 -28.49 5.38
N ALA A 41 -6.07 -28.24 4.09
CA ALA A 41 -6.65 -27.14 3.31
C ALA A 41 -8.19 -27.14 3.34
N ASP A 42 -8.84 -28.30 3.18
CA ASP A 42 -10.29 -28.44 3.21
C ASP A 42 -10.87 -27.99 4.58
N LYS A 43 -10.34 -28.54 5.66
CA LYS A 43 -10.77 -28.21 7.01
C LYS A 43 -10.57 -26.72 7.32
N LYS A 44 -9.38 -26.21 7.00
CA LYS A 44 -9.02 -24.80 7.27
C LYS A 44 -9.83 -23.81 6.44
N SER A 45 -10.12 -24.14 5.19
CA SER A 45 -10.98 -23.29 4.35
C SER A 45 -12.41 -23.21 4.88
N TYR A 46 -12.96 -24.34 5.38
CA TYR A 46 -14.26 -24.36 6.03
C TYR A 46 -14.27 -23.48 7.30
N GLU A 47 -13.29 -23.66 8.19
CA GLU A 47 -13.15 -22.89 9.42
C GLU A 47 -13.02 -21.37 9.16
N ASN A 48 -12.33 -20.97 8.10
CA ASN A 48 -11.97 -19.58 7.80
C ASN A 48 -12.97 -18.87 6.86
N SER A 49 -13.91 -19.57 6.22
CA SER A 49 -14.84 -18.96 5.25
C SER A 49 -15.72 -17.87 5.85
N TYR A 50 -16.35 -18.11 6.98
CA TYR A 50 -17.16 -17.09 7.67
C TYR A 50 -16.33 -15.96 8.26
N PRO A 51 -15.19 -16.20 8.97
CA PRO A 51 -14.30 -15.12 9.38
C PRO A 51 -13.84 -14.21 8.23
N PHE A 52 -13.50 -14.78 7.06
CA PHE A 52 -13.15 -14.03 5.88
C PHE A 52 -14.27 -13.09 5.41
N ILE A 53 -15.49 -13.64 5.29
CA ILE A 53 -16.69 -12.86 4.90
C ILE A 53 -16.95 -11.73 5.90
N TYR A 54 -16.89 -12.01 7.19
CA TYR A 54 -17.11 -11.01 8.23
C TYR A 54 -16.06 -9.90 8.20
N TYR A 55 -14.80 -10.22 7.91
CA TYR A 55 -13.75 -9.20 7.74
C TYR A 55 -14.02 -8.31 6.53
N LEU A 56 -14.43 -8.86 5.39
CA LEU A 56 -14.80 -8.06 4.23
C LEU A 56 -16.00 -7.15 4.51
N GLU A 57 -17.06 -7.70 5.10
CA GLU A 57 -18.27 -6.96 5.45
C GLU A 57 -17.99 -5.82 6.43
N HIS A 58 -17.23 -6.09 7.50
CA HIS A 58 -16.84 -5.07 8.47
C HIS A 58 -15.95 -4.00 7.81
N GLY A 59 -15.01 -4.40 6.97
CA GLY A 59 -14.20 -3.47 6.19
C GLY A 59 -15.06 -2.53 5.36
N GLN A 60 -15.98 -3.08 4.58
CA GLN A 60 -16.93 -2.31 3.76
C GLN A 60 -17.77 -1.34 4.60
N ASN A 61 -18.32 -1.81 5.72
CA ASN A 61 -19.13 -0.98 6.61
C ASN A 61 -18.34 0.22 7.15
N TYR A 62 -17.07 0.03 7.54
CA TYR A 62 -16.22 1.12 7.99
C TYR A 62 -15.95 2.13 6.87
N TYR A 63 -15.68 1.68 5.65
CA TYR A 63 -15.46 2.57 4.50
C TYR A 63 -16.73 3.34 4.15
N GLN A 64 -17.90 2.71 4.09
CA GLN A 64 -19.18 3.36 3.85
C GLN A 64 -19.48 4.42 4.92
N LEU A 65 -19.29 4.11 6.19
CA LEU A 65 -19.44 5.09 7.28
C LEU A 65 -18.45 6.25 7.14
N SER A 66 -17.26 6.00 6.62
CA SER A 66 -16.24 7.05 6.44
C SER A 66 -16.56 8.06 5.35
N GLU A 67 -17.41 7.73 4.37
CA GLU A 67 -17.73 8.61 3.24
C GLU A 67 -18.26 9.96 3.71
N ASN A 68 -19.25 9.93 4.62
CA ASN A 68 -19.90 11.13 5.16
C ASN A 68 -19.42 11.49 6.58
N ALA A 69 -18.40 10.81 7.09
CA ALA A 69 -17.88 11.09 8.42
C ALA A 69 -17.12 12.41 8.47
N PRO A 70 -17.30 13.21 9.55
CA PRO A 70 -16.49 14.38 9.79
C PRO A 70 -15.01 13.99 9.95
N LEU A 71 -14.12 14.91 9.56
CA LEU A 71 -12.66 14.67 9.65
C LEU A 71 -12.21 14.31 11.06
N SER A 72 -12.94 14.74 12.10
CA SER A 72 -12.64 14.43 13.49
C SER A 72 -12.56 12.94 13.81
N ILE A 73 -13.34 12.09 13.10
CA ILE A 73 -13.41 10.65 13.33
C ILE A 73 -13.01 9.82 12.10
N LYS A 74 -12.91 10.44 10.93
CA LYS A 74 -12.60 9.76 9.66
C LYS A 74 -11.34 8.89 9.71
N PRO A 75 -10.21 9.32 10.34
CA PRO A 75 -9.01 8.48 10.43
C PRO A 75 -9.25 7.16 11.16
N VAL A 76 -10.12 7.16 12.18
CA VAL A 76 -10.45 5.94 12.94
C VAL A 76 -11.19 4.95 12.07
N LEU A 77 -12.21 5.42 11.34
CA LEU A 77 -13.01 4.58 10.45
C LEU A 77 -12.17 3.98 9.34
N LEU A 78 -11.35 4.78 8.67
CA LEU A 78 -10.46 4.32 7.59
C LEU A 78 -9.41 3.33 8.11
N PHE A 79 -8.83 3.59 9.28
CA PHE A 79 -7.86 2.67 9.88
C PHE A 79 -8.48 1.31 10.19
N TYR A 80 -9.62 1.28 10.89
CA TYR A 80 -10.27 0.00 11.21
C TYR A 80 -10.84 -0.69 9.97
N GLY A 81 -11.34 0.05 8.99
CA GLY A 81 -11.74 -0.51 7.69
C GLY A 81 -10.56 -1.22 7.00
N MET A 82 -9.39 -0.56 6.93
CA MET A 82 -8.18 -1.15 6.39
C MET A 82 -7.73 -2.39 7.17
N VAL A 83 -7.76 -2.34 8.50
CA VAL A 83 -7.42 -3.49 9.36
C VAL A 83 -8.30 -4.70 9.04
N GLN A 84 -9.59 -4.52 8.83
CA GLN A 84 -10.50 -5.62 8.50
C GLN A 84 -10.20 -6.20 7.11
N LEU A 85 -10.03 -5.35 6.09
CA LEU A 85 -9.67 -5.82 4.75
C LEU A 85 -8.32 -6.56 4.73
N LEU A 86 -7.32 -6.08 5.49
CA LEU A 86 -6.03 -6.76 5.65
C LEU A 86 -6.18 -8.14 6.28
N LYS A 87 -7.05 -8.30 7.27
CA LYS A 87 -7.32 -9.61 7.89
C LYS A 87 -7.95 -10.58 6.91
N ALA A 88 -8.87 -10.12 6.05
CA ALA A 88 -9.40 -10.94 4.98
C ALA A 88 -8.29 -11.38 4.01
N CYS A 89 -7.44 -10.45 3.57
CA CYS A 89 -6.31 -10.77 2.70
C CYS A 89 -5.33 -11.75 3.37
N LEU A 90 -5.05 -11.60 4.67
CA LEU A 90 -4.18 -12.51 5.42
C LEU A 90 -4.72 -13.94 5.41
N LEU A 91 -6.01 -14.16 5.59
CA LEU A 91 -6.58 -15.50 5.56
C LEU A 91 -6.34 -16.23 4.22
N THR A 92 -6.07 -15.53 3.12
CA THR A 92 -5.73 -16.19 1.85
C THR A 92 -4.29 -16.74 1.80
N VAL A 93 -3.42 -16.31 2.71
CA VAL A 93 -1.99 -16.69 2.74
C VAL A 93 -1.56 -17.33 4.05
N ASP A 94 -2.36 -17.20 5.10
CA ASP A 94 -2.10 -17.74 6.43
C ASP A 94 -3.38 -18.36 7.04
N PRO A 95 -3.60 -19.67 6.84
CA PRO A 95 -4.79 -20.36 7.35
C PRO A 95 -4.84 -20.46 8.88
N GLN A 96 -3.76 -20.14 9.58
CA GLN A 96 -3.68 -20.19 11.04
C GLN A 96 -3.91 -18.83 11.70
N TYR A 97 -4.12 -17.76 10.91
CA TYR A 97 -4.37 -16.42 11.45
C TYR A 97 -5.71 -16.33 12.18
N PRO A 98 -5.76 -15.78 13.43
CA PRO A 98 -4.64 -15.36 14.28
C PRO A 98 -4.02 -16.54 15.02
N GLU A 99 -2.74 -16.80 14.77
CA GLU A 99 -1.98 -17.88 15.42
C GLU A 99 -1.87 -17.69 16.95
N SER A 100 -1.86 -16.43 17.39
CA SER A 100 -1.79 -16.04 18.80
C SER A 100 -2.45 -14.68 19.04
N THR A 101 -2.74 -14.36 20.30
CA THR A 101 -3.29 -13.04 20.68
C THR A 101 -2.31 -11.90 20.39
N SER A 102 -1.01 -12.16 20.31
CA SER A 102 0.00 -11.14 20.03
C SER A 102 -0.12 -10.54 18.63
N VAL A 103 -0.57 -11.31 17.62
CA VAL A 103 -0.78 -10.81 16.25
C VAL A 103 -2.06 -9.99 16.10
N LEU A 104 -2.93 -9.96 17.10
CA LEU A 104 -4.13 -9.12 17.13
C LEU A 104 -3.84 -7.67 17.50
N ALA A 105 -2.70 -7.41 18.15
CA ALA A 105 -2.23 -6.04 18.38
C ALA A 105 -1.90 -5.34 17.05
N HIS A 106 -1.92 -4.02 17.01
CA HIS A 106 -1.62 -3.29 15.77
C HIS A 106 -0.17 -3.46 15.27
N GLY A 107 0.76 -3.82 16.15
CA GLY A 107 2.17 -4.05 15.79
C GLY A 107 2.98 -2.76 15.60
N VAL A 108 2.41 -1.63 15.98
CA VAL A 108 3.05 -0.31 15.90
C VAL A 108 2.63 0.55 17.09
N SER A 109 3.42 1.57 17.40
CA SER A 109 3.13 2.53 18.47
C SER A 109 3.54 3.94 18.08
N THR A 110 2.89 4.93 18.68
CA THR A 110 3.23 6.35 18.58
C THR A 110 3.54 6.90 19.97
N ARG A 111 4.25 8.01 20.04
CA ARG A 111 4.44 8.71 21.31
C ARG A 111 3.18 9.48 21.68
N LYS A 112 2.81 9.46 22.96
CA LYS A 112 1.83 10.40 23.50
C LYS A 112 2.48 11.78 23.53
N ARG A 113 1.82 12.80 22.99
CA ARG A 113 2.39 14.14 22.87
C ARG A 113 1.49 15.18 23.48
N LYS A 114 2.07 15.97 24.34
CA LYS A 114 1.46 17.17 24.92
C LYS A 114 2.51 18.28 24.95
N LYS A 115 3.07 18.66 23.78
CA LYS A 115 4.04 19.73 23.69
C LYS A 115 3.51 20.89 22.86
N GLN A 116 3.72 22.09 23.29
CA GLN A 116 3.36 23.34 22.62
C GLN A 116 3.98 23.52 21.22
N SER A 117 5.00 22.73 20.87
CA SER A 117 5.70 22.74 19.58
C SER A 117 5.56 21.43 18.82
N TYR A 118 4.38 20.81 18.82
CA TYR A 118 4.15 19.60 18.07
C TYR A 118 4.01 19.91 16.58
N GLU A 119 4.86 19.26 15.79
CA GLU A 119 4.84 19.30 14.33
C GLU A 119 4.51 17.90 13.81
N PHE A 120 3.42 17.77 13.08
CA PHE A 120 2.95 16.47 12.59
C PHE A 120 3.98 15.78 11.68
N PHE A 121 4.64 16.52 10.79
CA PHE A 121 5.65 15.96 9.87
C PHE A 121 6.81 15.28 10.62
N GLN A 122 7.14 15.76 11.82
CA GLN A 122 8.21 15.21 12.68
C GLN A 122 7.72 14.06 13.58
N ASP A 123 6.42 13.78 13.57
CA ASP A 123 5.90 12.66 14.36
C ASP A 123 6.36 11.33 13.82
N GLU A 124 6.48 10.33 14.71
CA GLU A 124 7.03 9.03 14.40
C GLU A 124 6.08 7.90 14.77
N VAL A 125 6.00 6.90 13.89
CA VAL A 125 5.48 5.57 14.21
C VAL A 125 6.64 4.62 14.39
N ARG A 126 6.60 3.82 15.46
CA ARG A 126 7.61 2.83 15.78
C ARG A 126 7.06 1.43 15.63
N VAL A 127 7.78 0.57 14.92
CA VAL A 127 7.46 -0.84 14.74
C VAL A 127 7.67 -1.61 16.04
N GLN A 128 6.70 -2.47 16.37
CA GLN A 128 6.76 -3.39 17.52
C GLN A 128 7.14 -4.80 17.05
N LYS A 129 7.66 -5.60 17.97
CA LYS A 129 8.11 -6.97 17.69
C LYS A 129 6.98 -7.83 17.09
N ASN A 130 5.80 -7.77 17.70
CA ASN A 130 4.66 -8.58 17.33
C ASN A 130 3.47 -7.67 16.98
N GLY A 131 2.55 -8.18 16.17
CA GLY A 131 1.30 -7.54 15.83
C GLY A 131 0.99 -7.59 14.35
N LEU A 132 -0.17 -7.05 13.99
CA LEU A 132 -0.71 -7.12 12.64
C LEU A 132 0.24 -6.53 11.60
N PHE A 133 0.89 -5.39 11.89
CA PHE A 133 1.79 -4.73 10.93
C PHE A 133 2.95 -5.64 10.50
N SER A 134 3.71 -6.16 11.44
CA SER A 134 4.83 -7.07 11.16
C SER A 134 4.35 -8.37 10.51
N HIS A 135 3.19 -8.88 10.95
CA HIS A 135 2.62 -10.12 10.46
C HIS A 135 2.19 -10.02 8.98
N PHE A 136 1.38 -9.01 8.61
CA PHE A 136 0.97 -8.88 7.22
C PHE A 136 2.12 -8.47 6.29
N SER A 137 3.06 -7.65 6.78
CA SER A 137 4.26 -7.28 6.00
C SER A 137 5.05 -8.51 5.56
N GLU A 138 5.23 -9.48 6.47
CA GLU A 138 5.95 -10.71 6.19
C GLU A 138 5.13 -11.71 5.38
N ARG A 139 3.88 -11.99 5.79
CA ARG A 139 3.03 -13.02 5.16
C ARG A 139 2.51 -12.64 3.78
N MET A 140 2.13 -11.38 3.58
CA MET A 140 1.58 -10.90 2.31
C MET A 140 2.65 -10.40 1.35
N PHE A 141 3.67 -9.70 1.86
CA PHE A 141 4.64 -8.97 1.03
C PHE A 141 6.07 -9.48 1.15
N HIS A 142 6.34 -10.45 2.00
CA HIS A 142 7.69 -10.99 2.28
C HIS A 142 8.68 -9.92 2.79
N VAL A 143 8.16 -8.87 3.42
CA VAL A 143 8.95 -7.78 4.00
C VAL A 143 9.08 -8.01 5.51
N LYS A 144 10.28 -8.35 5.94
CA LYS A 144 10.57 -8.53 7.36
C LYS A 144 10.84 -7.18 8.01
N GLN A 145 10.04 -6.84 9.01
CA GLN A 145 10.17 -5.60 9.75
C GLN A 145 11.19 -5.73 10.89
N ILE A 146 11.93 -4.64 11.13
CA ILE A 146 12.89 -4.57 12.23
C ILE A 146 12.21 -3.95 13.45
N GLU A 147 12.23 -4.66 14.58
CA GLU A 147 11.70 -4.13 15.84
C GLU A 147 12.41 -2.82 16.21
N GLY A 148 11.64 -1.81 16.54
CA GLY A 148 12.15 -0.51 16.93
C GLY A 148 12.41 0.46 15.79
N GLU A 149 12.30 0.01 14.53
CA GLU A 149 12.36 0.87 13.36
C GLU A 149 11.29 1.97 13.43
N LYS A 150 11.64 3.16 12.97
CA LYS A 150 10.80 4.34 13.06
C LYS A 150 10.65 4.97 11.70
N TYR A 151 9.44 5.46 11.44
CA TYR A 151 9.10 6.20 10.24
C TYR A 151 8.48 7.54 10.65
N THR A 152 9.01 8.66 10.13
CA THR A 152 8.39 9.98 10.33
C THR A 152 7.20 10.13 9.40
N MET A 153 6.23 10.99 9.78
CA MET A 153 5.07 11.26 8.93
C MET A 153 5.49 11.91 7.61
N GLU A 154 6.53 12.73 7.60
CA GLU A 154 7.10 13.31 6.37
C GLU A 154 7.60 12.23 5.41
N GLN A 155 8.44 11.28 5.90
CA GLN A 155 8.92 10.16 5.09
C GLN A 155 7.79 9.32 4.51
N LEU A 156 6.73 9.10 5.29
CA LEU A 156 5.57 8.34 4.84
C LEU A 156 4.72 9.12 3.83
N PHE A 157 4.48 10.42 4.03
CA PHE A 157 3.80 11.25 3.03
C PHE A 157 4.55 11.33 1.71
N LYS A 158 5.89 11.35 1.74
CA LYS A 158 6.73 11.26 0.55
C LYS A 158 6.67 9.89 -0.16
N ARG A 159 5.86 8.95 0.31
CA ARG A 159 5.56 7.67 -0.37
C ARG A 159 4.16 7.64 -0.98
N ILE A 160 3.41 8.74 -0.89
CA ILE A 160 2.07 8.89 -1.47
C ILE A 160 2.17 9.84 -2.66
N PRO A 161 2.23 9.35 -3.90
CA PRO A 161 2.53 10.19 -5.08
C PRO A 161 1.47 11.26 -5.34
N GLU A 162 0.22 11.03 -4.97
CA GLU A 162 -0.87 12.00 -5.09
C GLU A 162 -0.67 13.28 -4.23
N LEU A 163 0.25 13.24 -3.26
CA LEU A 163 0.61 14.40 -2.45
C LEU A 163 1.71 15.28 -3.08
N HIS A 164 2.25 14.89 -4.24
CA HIS A 164 3.36 15.60 -4.91
C HIS A 164 3.10 17.10 -5.05
N ASN A 165 1.92 17.46 -5.53
CA ASN A 165 1.57 18.87 -5.77
C ASN A 165 1.53 19.70 -4.48
N LEU A 166 1.20 19.09 -3.34
CA LEU A 166 1.27 19.77 -2.04
C LEU A 166 2.73 20.03 -1.63
N PHE A 167 3.64 19.06 -1.86
CA PHE A 167 5.08 19.28 -1.61
C PHE A 167 5.64 20.41 -2.50
N VAL A 168 5.23 20.47 -3.77
CA VAL A 168 5.63 21.57 -4.65
C VAL A 168 5.07 22.89 -4.18
N LEU A 169 3.79 22.94 -3.82
CA LEU A 169 3.10 24.18 -3.42
C LEU A 169 3.64 24.76 -2.09
N HIS A 170 3.79 23.91 -1.08
CA HIS A 170 4.11 24.36 0.28
C HIS A 170 5.61 24.41 0.59
N PHE A 171 6.40 23.55 -0.05
CA PHE A 171 7.83 23.42 0.24
C PHE A 171 8.73 23.68 -0.98
N GLN A 172 8.15 23.93 -2.16
CA GLN A 172 8.89 24.09 -3.43
C GLN A 172 9.76 22.86 -3.76
N GLN A 173 9.35 21.68 -3.29
CA GLN A 173 10.08 20.42 -3.46
C GLN A 173 9.43 19.55 -4.53
N ARG A 174 10.16 19.27 -5.59
CA ARG A 174 9.79 18.24 -6.57
C ARG A 174 10.38 16.90 -6.12
N ILE A 175 9.57 16.10 -5.40
CA ILE A 175 10.04 14.88 -4.74
C ILE A 175 10.02 13.64 -5.64
N TYR A 176 9.43 13.72 -6.84
CA TYR A 176 9.32 12.60 -7.75
C TYR A 176 9.72 12.96 -9.19
N ILE A 177 10.04 11.90 -9.94
CA ILE A 177 10.23 11.90 -11.39
C ILE A 177 9.11 11.06 -11.99
N LYS A 178 8.36 11.62 -12.94
CA LYS A 178 7.30 10.90 -13.65
C LYS A 178 7.92 9.84 -14.56
N THR A 179 7.47 8.60 -14.42
CA THR A 179 8.01 7.43 -15.10
C THR A 179 6.87 6.67 -15.79
N PRO A 180 6.40 7.14 -16.95
CA PRO A 180 5.31 6.48 -17.66
C PRO A 180 5.71 5.10 -18.15
N VAL A 181 4.71 4.22 -18.29
CA VAL A 181 4.86 2.87 -18.82
C VAL A 181 4.18 2.79 -20.18
N THR A 182 4.85 2.22 -21.18
CA THR A 182 4.27 1.97 -22.49
C THR A 182 3.43 0.69 -22.50
N ASN A 183 2.63 0.51 -23.55
CA ASN A 183 1.82 -0.71 -23.74
C ASN A 183 2.65 -2.01 -23.81
N ASP A 184 3.93 -1.90 -24.16
CA ASP A 184 4.85 -3.03 -24.23
C ASP A 184 5.58 -3.32 -22.92
N ASN A 185 5.07 -2.79 -21.81
CA ASN A 185 5.68 -2.90 -20.48
C ASN A 185 7.09 -2.28 -20.40
N VAL A 186 7.32 -1.20 -21.10
CA VAL A 186 8.57 -0.44 -21.04
C VAL A 186 8.39 0.80 -20.16
N LEU A 187 9.22 0.90 -19.12
CA LEU A 187 9.34 2.08 -18.28
C LEU A 187 10.18 3.14 -19.02
N LEU A 188 9.67 4.36 -19.05
CA LEU A 188 10.39 5.52 -19.59
C LEU A 188 10.90 6.37 -18.42
N ILE A 189 12.18 6.26 -18.12
CA ILE A 189 12.82 7.00 -17.03
C ILE A 189 13.58 8.20 -17.65
N PRO A 190 13.21 9.45 -17.32
CA PRO A 190 13.92 10.61 -17.83
C PRO A 190 15.43 10.57 -17.50
N SER A 191 16.29 10.93 -18.44
CA SER A 191 17.75 10.90 -18.26
C SER A 191 18.25 11.81 -17.13
N GLU A 192 17.51 12.87 -16.82
CA GLU A 192 17.78 13.74 -15.65
C GLU A 192 17.81 12.97 -14.32
N SER A 193 17.20 11.77 -14.28
CA SER A 193 17.23 10.89 -13.10
C SER A 193 18.64 10.47 -12.75
N LEU A 194 19.50 10.28 -13.74
CA LEU A 194 20.90 9.90 -13.53
C LEU A 194 21.68 10.98 -12.79
N ASP A 195 21.41 12.24 -13.11
CA ASP A 195 22.06 13.37 -12.45
C ASP A 195 21.64 13.46 -10.99
N HIS A 196 20.36 13.22 -10.70
CA HIS A 196 19.85 13.18 -9.32
C HIS A 196 20.51 12.11 -8.47
N PHE A 197 20.76 10.94 -9.06
CA PHE A 197 21.36 9.81 -8.33
C PHE A 197 22.89 9.78 -8.44
N HIS A 198 23.49 10.68 -9.21
CA HIS A 198 24.93 10.70 -9.51
C HIS A 198 25.43 9.33 -10.02
N MET A 199 24.66 8.74 -10.95
CA MET A 199 24.93 7.41 -11.49
C MET A 199 25.01 7.42 -13.01
N THR A 200 25.79 6.49 -13.57
CA THR A 200 25.69 6.15 -15.00
C THR A 200 24.46 5.29 -15.24
N SER A 201 23.94 5.25 -16.47
CA SER A 201 22.77 4.43 -16.84
C SER A 201 22.90 2.99 -16.35
N ARG A 202 24.05 2.37 -16.55
CA ARG A 202 24.31 0.99 -16.10
C ARG A 202 24.24 0.83 -14.58
N ARG A 203 24.87 1.72 -13.82
CA ARG A 203 24.83 1.69 -12.35
C ARG A 203 23.43 1.94 -11.80
N PHE A 204 22.69 2.81 -12.44
CA PHE A 204 21.32 3.11 -12.07
C PHE A 204 20.42 1.89 -12.28
N LEU A 205 20.55 1.19 -13.41
CA LEU A 205 19.81 -0.06 -13.66
C LEU A 205 20.18 -1.15 -12.65
N ASP A 206 21.48 -1.39 -12.42
CA ASP A 206 21.96 -2.34 -11.41
C ASP A 206 21.43 -2.00 -10.00
N PHE A 207 21.27 -0.71 -9.70
CA PHE A 207 20.71 -0.25 -8.43
C PHE A 207 19.21 -0.53 -8.33
N ILE A 208 18.43 -0.19 -9.37
CA ILE A 208 16.98 -0.45 -9.39
C ILE A 208 16.71 -1.96 -9.35
N GLU A 209 17.43 -2.77 -10.12
CA GLU A 209 17.28 -4.23 -10.12
C GLU A 209 17.51 -4.86 -8.74
N LYS A 210 18.44 -4.34 -7.96
CA LYS A 210 18.71 -4.84 -6.58
C LYS A 210 17.60 -4.53 -5.60
N VAL A 211 16.82 -3.49 -5.86
CA VAL A 211 15.73 -3.05 -4.98
C VAL A 211 14.42 -3.75 -5.33
N LEU A 212 14.30 -4.27 -6.55
CA LEU A 212 13.09 -4.96 -6.99
C LEU A 212 12.89 -6.27 -6.24
N PRO A 213 11.65 -6.57 -5.79
CA PRO A 213 11.37 -7.77 -5.00
C PRO A 213 11.38 -9.07 -5.80
N PHE A 214 11.48 -8.97 -7.13
CA PHE A 214 11.47 -10.13 -8.02
C PHE A 214 12.82 -10.26 -8.73
N PRO A 215 13.41 -11.47 -8.77
CA PRO A 215 14.57 -11.70 -9.61
C PRO A 215 14.15 -11.39 -11.06
N THR A 216 14.75 -10.37 -11.63
CA THR A 216 14.70 -10.16 -13.05
C THR A 216 15.39 -11.36 -13.68
N SER A 217 14.62 -12.36 -14.11
CA SER A 217 15.19 -13.50 -14.80
C SER A 217 15.88 -12.96 -16.06
N SER A 218 17.20 -12.83 -15.96
CA SER A 218 18.23 -12.85 -17.02
C SER A 218 17.85 -12.36 -18.43
N THR A 219 17.05 -11.34 -18.57
CA THR A 219 17.06 -10.53 -19.79
C THR A 219 17.77 -9.25 -19.45
N LYS A 220 18.96 -9.07 -19.99
CA LYS A 220 19.69 -7.81 -19.98
C LYS A 220 18.67 -6.74 -20.31
N SER A 221 18.46 -5.82 -19.38
CA SER A 221 17.77 -4.56 -19.67
C SER A 221 18.50 -3.96 -20.85
N GLU A 222 17.95 -4.07 -22.05
CA GLU A 222 18.53 -3.44 -23.22
C GLU A 222 18.31 -1.95 -23.03
N VAL A 223 19.38 -1.27 -22.62
CA VAL A 223 19.43 0.18 -22.58
C VAL A 223 19.58 0.63 -24.02
N GLU A 224 18.48 0.91 -24.68
CA GLU A 224 18.52 1.74 -25.87
C GLU A 224 18.55 3.19 -25.39
N GLU A 225 19.73 3.80 -25.41
CA GLU A 225 19.86 5.26 -25.43
C GLU A 225 19.35 5.75 -26.78
N LYS A 226 18.03 5.78 -26.95
CA LYS A 226 17.43 6.47 -28.08
C LYS A 226 17.56 7.96 -27.84
N GLY A 227 18.58 8.53 -28.37
CA GLY A 227 18.77 9.98 -28.61
C GLY A 227 18.07 10.88 -27.61
N SER A 228 18.72 11.16 -26.54
CA SER A 228 18.75 12.32 -25.64
C SER A 228 17.96 12.35 -24.37
N ASP A 229 16.68 11.92 -24.26
CA ASP A 229 15.90 12.37 -23.11
C ASP A 229 15.40 11.28 -22.13
N SER A 230 15.49 9.99 -22.45
CA SER A 230 14.99 8.94 -21.55
C SER A 230 15.75 7.61 -21.65
N ILE A 231 15.84 6.91 -20.53
CA ILE A 231 16.30 5.54 -20.40
C ILE A 231 15.08 4.64 -20.51
N THR A 232 15.13 3.63 -21.37
CA THR A 232 14.07 2.64 -21.50
C THR A 232 14.42 1.38 -20.70
N VAL A 233 13.52 0.93 -19.84
CA VAL A 233 13.69 -0.28 -19.05
C VAL A 233 12.53 -1.23 -19.36
N LYS A 234 12.83 -2.34 -20.06
CA LYS A 234 11.82 -3.36 -20.33
C LYS A 234 11.57 -4.19 -19.09
N VAL A 235 10.32 -4.23 -18.63
CA VAL A 235 9.91 -4.99 -17.46
C VAL A 235 9.33 -6.32 -17.92
N ASN A 236 9.98 -7.41 -17.56
CA ASN A 236 9.63 -8.75 -18.03
C ASN A 236 8.45 -9.40 -17.33
N THR A 237 7.95 -8.81 -16.27
CA THR A 237 6.80 -9.35 -15.54
C THR A 237 5.69 -8.33 -15.45
N SER A 238 4.51 -8.67 -15.94
CA SER A 238 3.29 -7.88 -15.75
C SER A 238 2.97 -7.65 -14.26
N LYS A 239 3.45 -8.53 -13.38
CA LYS A 239 3.26 -8.42 -11.93
C LYS A 239 3.93 -7.18 -11.32
N PHE A 240 5.12 -6.81 -11.78
CA PHE A 240 5.82 -5.61 -11.28
C PHE A 240 5.07 -4.31 -11.61
N LEU A 241 4.34 -4.30 -12.71
CA LEU A 241 3.53 -3.15 -13.13
C LEU A 241 2.15 -3.11 -12.45
N LEU A 242 1.86 -4.02 -11.52
CA LEU A 242 0.69 -3.88 -10.67
C LEU A 242 1.01 -2.90 -9.53
N PRO A 243 0.15 -1.92 -9.23
CA PRO A 243 0.38 -0.92 -8.18
C PRO A 243 0.80 -1.50 -6.84
N LEU A 244 0.27 -2.67 -6.51
CA LEU A 244 0.58 -3.38 -5.27
C LEU A 244 2.06 -3.79 -5.15
N TRP A 245 2.71 -4.11 -6.28
CA TRP A 245 4.06 -4.67 -6.34
C TRP A 245 5.08 -3.73 -6.99
N SER A 246 4.67 -2.54 -7.40
CA SER A 246 5.50 -1.62 -8.17
C SER A 246 6.64 -0.95 -7.37
N SER A 247 6.60 -1.00 -6.03
CA SER A 247 7.66 -0.41 -5.19
C SER A 247 9.07 -0.88 -5.65
N PRO A 248 10.03 0.02 -5.80
CA PRO A 248 10.08 1.41 -5.33
C PRO A 248 9.38 2.44 -6.23
N LEU A 249 8.84 2.05 -7.37
CA LEU A 249 7.96 2.92 -8.14
C LEU A 249 6.63 3.10 -7.41
N LEU A 250 6.14 4.33 -7.37
CA LEU A 250 4.89 4.69 -6.72
C LEU A 250 3.83 4.94 -7.78
N TYR A 251 2.72 4.22 -7.69
CA TYR A 251 1.61 4.36 -8.63
C TYR A 251 0.69 5.51 -8.23
N HIS A 252 0.49 6.46 -9.13
CA HIS A 252 -0.43 7.58 -8.93
C HIS A 252 -1.83 7.22 -9.47
N LEU A 253 -2.79 7.07 -8.57
CA LEU A 253 -4.12 6.56 -8.86
C LEU A 253 -4.88 7.37 -9.93
N TYR A 254 -4.86 8.70 -9.80
CA TYR A 254 -5.65 9.60 -10.67
C TYR A 254 -4.98 9.91 -12.00
N GLU A 255 -3.66 9.75 -12.10
CA GLU A 255 -2.91 9.97 -13.35
C GLU A 255 -2.62 8.67 -14.11
N ASP A 256 -2.95 7.51 -13.55
CA ASP A 256 -2.65 6.18 -14.10
C ASP A 256 -1.20 6.06 -14.59
N THR A 257 -0.27 6.45 -13.72
CA THR A 257 1.16 6.50 -14.06
C THR A 257 2.03 6.20 -12.85
N TYR A 258 3.30 5.94 -13.10
CA TYR A 258 4.28 5.68 -12.04
C TYR A 258 5.20 6.86 -11.81
N TYR A 259 5.67 6.97 -10.59
CA TYR A 259 6.63 7.95 -10.14
C TYR A 259 7.81 7.30 -9.45
N LEU A 260 9.02 7.75 -9.77
CA LEU A 260 10.25 7.37 -9.10
C LEU A 260 10.59 8.43 -8.04
N PRO A 261 10.76 8.06 -6.76
CA PRO A 261 11.25 9.00 -5.74
C PRO A 261 12.63 9.56 -6.10
N LYS A 262 12.85 10.85 -5.84
CA LYS A 262 14.17 11.49 -6.01
C LYS A 262 15.11 11.22 -4.83
N GLU A 263 14.56 11.03 -3.65
CA GLU A 263 15.32 10.72 -2.43
C GLU A 263 15.71 9.23 -2.44
N ARG A 264 17.00 8.95 -2.36
CA ARG A 264 17.53 7.59 -2.43
C ARG A 264 17.02 6.69 -1.30
N GLU A 265 16.79 7.25 -0.13
CA GLU A 265 16.26 6.57 1.05
C GLU A 265 14.84 6.04 0.84
N LEU A 266 14.10 6.64 -0.08
CA LEU A 266 12.74 6.19 -0.44
C LEU A 266 12.76 5.06 -1.49
N ILE A 267 13.91 4.82 -2.15
CA ILE A 267 14.06 3.74 -3.14
C ILE A 267 14.36 2.43 -2.42
N THR A 268 13.33 1.91 -1.77
CA THR A 268 13.34 0.62 -1.08
C THR A 268 12.06 -0.13 -1.41
N PHE A 269 12.07 -1.46 -1.34
CA PHE A 269 10.83 -2.22 -1.45
C PHE A 269 9.99 -2.01 -0.19
N PHE A 270 8.98 -1.17 -0.31
CA PHE A 270 8.05 -0.84 0.75
C PHE A 270 6.66 -0.66 0.14
N PRO A 271 5.85 -1.73 0.06
CA PRO A 271 4.50 -1.66 -0.51
C PRO A 271 3.66 -0.53 0.07
N GLU A 272 2.95 0.20 -0.78
CA GLU A 272 2.22 1.42 -0.37
C GLU A 272 1.14 1.13 0.68
N VAL A 273 0.57 -0.08 0.70
CA VAL A 273 -0.33 -0.55 1.77
C VAL A 273 0.29 -0.37 3.16
N MET A 274 1.60 -0.64 3.31
CA MET A 274 2.29 -0.45 4.59
C MET A 274 2.37 1.03 4.97
N THR A 275 2.60 1.90 4.01
CA THR A 275 2.59 3.36 4.20
C THR A 275 1.23 3.85 4.70
N HIS A 276 0.15 3.44 4.03
CA HIS A 276 -1.21 3.79 4.45
C HIS A 276 -1.52 3.29 5.86
N TYR A 277 -1.09 2.07 6.20
CA TYR A 277 -1.30 1.51 7.54
C TYR A 277 -0.66 2.37 8.63
N LEU A 278 0.61 2.76 8.44
CA LEU A 278 1.36 3.55 9.42
C LEU A 278 0.77 4.95 9.59
N LEU A 279 0.44 5.62 8.49
CA LEU A 279 -0.17 6.96 8.50
C LEU A 279 -1.57 6.94 9.13
N LEU A 280 -2.43 6.01 8.71
CA LEU A 280 -3.79 5.89 9.27
C LEU A 280 -3.75 5.50 10.74
N TYR A 281 -2.83 4.62 11.16
CA TYR A 281 -2.63 4.31 12.58
C TYR A 281 -2.30 5.56 13.38
N ASN A 282 -1.29 6.34 12.96
CA ASN A 282 -0.91 7.57 13.66
C ASN A 282 -2.07 8.54 13.75
N LEU A 283 -2.73 8.85 12.63
CA LEU A 283 -3.87 9.77 12.60
C LEU A 283 -5.04 9.27 13.43
N SER A 284 -5.30 7.95 13.47
CA SER A 284 -6.33 7.37 14.33
C SER A 284 -6.00 7.51 15.82
N MET A 285 -4.73 7.45 16.18
CA MET A 285 -4.28 7.69 17.55
C MET A 285 -4.43 9.16 17.94
N ILE A 286 -4.03 10.07 17.06
CA ILE A 286 -4.15 11.52 17.29
C ILE A 286 -5.63 11.90 17.46
N SER A 287 -6.49 11.49 16.56
CA SER A 287 -7.93 11.84 16.61
C SER A 287 -8.65 11.34 17.87
N ARG A 288 -8.15 10.27 18.51
CA ARG A 288 -8.74 9.69 19.73
C ARG A 288 -8.13 10.23 21.02
N TYR A 289 -6.83 10.51 21.00
CA TYR A 289 -6.08 10.77 22.25
C TYR A 289 -5.49 12.16 22.34
N GLU A 290 -5.37 12.90 21.23
CA GLU A 290 -4.89 14.27 21.15
C GLU A 290 -5.99 15.18 20.60
N THR A 291 -7.20 15.07 21.15
CA THR A 291 -8.42 15.69 20.63
C THR A 291 -8.35 17.22 20.60
N GLU A 292 -7.66 17.86 21.53
CA GLU A 292 -7.45 19.30 21.55
C GLU A 292 -6.64 19.75 20.32
N TRP A 293 -5.47 19.16 20.13
CA TRP A 293 -4.63 19.46 18.96
C TRP A 293 -5.35 19.13 17.65
N TRP A 294 -6.04 17.98 17.61
CA TRP A 294 -6.78 17.58 16.42
C TRP A 294 -7.88 18.55 16.06
N SER A 295 -8.64 19.03 17.06
CA SER A 295 -9.68 20.03 16.87
C SER A 295 -9.10 21.39 16.45
N GLU A 296 -7.99 21.81 17.05
CA GLU A 296 -7.31 23.04 16.67
C GLU A 296 -6.83 22.96 15.21
N LEU A 297 -6.20 21.88 14.78
CA LEU A 297 -5.78 21.68 13.40
C LEU A 297 -6.96 21.79 12.42
N LEU A 298 -8.10 21.18 12.75
CA LEU A 298 -9.28 21.17 11.89
C LEU A 298 -10.00 22.52 11.79
N HIS A 299 -9.82 23.43 12.74
CA HIS A 299 -10.58 24.69 12.81
C HIS A 299 -9.71 25.94 12.62
N SER A 300 -8.42 25.89 12.95
CA SER A 300 -7.56 27.07 12.87
C SER A 300 -6.78 27.19 11.57
N TYR A 301 -6.56 26.07 10.85
CA TYR A 301 -5.76 26.03 9.62
C TYR A 301 -4.36 26.64 9.77
N SER A 302 -3.79 26.53 10.96
CA SER A 302 -2.58 27.26 11.37
C SER A 302 -1.28 26.69 10.80
N SER A 303 -1.32 25.47 10.24
CA SER A 303 -0.13 24.79 9.70
C SER A 303 -0.38 24.16 8.33
N ASN A 304 0.71 23.80 7.64
CA ASN A 304 0.65 23.07 6.39
C ASN A 304 0.17 21.62 6.56
N ASP A 305 0.04 21.12 7.79
CA ASP A 305 -0.36 19.74 8.07
C ASP A 305 -1.79 19.43 7.57
N TYR A 306 -2.71 20.40 7.74
CA TYR A 306 -4.11 20.23 7.41
C TYR A 306 -4.36 19.81 5.95
N PRO A 307 -3.85 20.50 4.90
CA PRO A 307 -4.09 20.11 3.52
C PRO A 307 -3.51 18.72 3.21
N PHE A 308 -2.33 18.37 3.75
CA PHE A 308 -1.74 17.05 3.57
C PHE A 308 -2.58 15.95 4.20
N ILE A 309 -2.98 16.11 5.46
CA ILE A 309 -3.81 15.15 6.18
C ILE A 309 -5.15 14.96 5.48
N ARG A 310 -5.81 16.07 5.11
CA ARG A 310 -7.11 16.02 4.43
C ARG A 310 -7.05 15.29 3.10
N GLN A 311 -6.05 15.62 2.27
CA GLN A 311 -5.88 14.97 0.97
C GLN A 311 -5.50 13.51 1.13
N PHE A 312 -4.59 13.18 2.04
CA PHE A 312 -4.22 11.81 2.36
C PHE A 312 -5.41 10.94 2.77
N LEU A 313 -6.30 11.45 3.63
CA LEU A 313 -7.50 10.70 4.05
C LEU A 313 -8.45 10.45 2.88
N ALA A 314 -8.58 11.40 1.95
CA ALA A 314 -9.37 11.20 0.73
C ALA A 314 -8.73 10.13 -0.18
N ILE A 315 -7.43 10.22 -0.41
CA ILE A 315 -6.67 9.22 -1.19
C ILE A 315 -6.78 7.83 -0.56
N SER A 316 -6.58 7.72 0.76
CA SER A 316 -6.65 6.44 1.47
C SER A 316 -8.01 5.79 1.39
N ALA A 317 -9.09 6.59 1.39
CA ALA A 317 -10.46 6.08 1.29
C ALA A 317 -10.70 5.32 -0.03
N GLU A 318 -10.02 5.69 -1.09
CA GLU A 318 -10.14 5.08 -2.42
C GLU A 318 -9.02 4.06 -2.70
N LYS A 319 -7.79 4.44 -2.41
CA LYS A 319 -6.60 3.68 -2.82
C LYS A 319 -6.38 2.41 -2.00
N VAL A 320 -6.68 2.42 -0.70
CA VAL A 320 -6.51 1.23 0.14
C VAL A 320 -7.43 0.08 -0.28
N PRO A 321 -8.76 0.27 -0.47
CA PRO A 321 -9.61 -0.78 -1.01
C PRO A 321 -9.15 -1.28 -2.37
N PHE A 322 -8.70 -0.39 -3.25
CA PHE A 322 -8.14 -0.75 -4.56
C PHE A 322 -6.91 -1.65 -4.46
N LEU A 323 -5.92 -1.27 -3.64
CA LEU A 323 -4.69 -2.06 -3.47
C LEU A 323 -4.99 -3.45 -2.88
N LEU A 324 -5.90 -3.54 -1.90
CA LEU A 324 -6.27 -4.81 -1.29
C LEU A 324 -7.17 -5.66 -2.20
N TYR A 325 -8.00 -5.02 -3.03
CA TYR A 325 -8.70 -5.69 -4.12
C TYR A 325 -7.72 -6.33 -5.12
N LEU A 326 -6.68 -5.61 -5.55
CA LEU A 326 -5.65 -6.18 -6.43
C LEU A 326 -4.97 -7.41 -5.82
N PHE A 327 -4.74 -7.39 -4.50
CA PHE A 327 -4.20 -8.55 -3.79
C PHE A 327 -5.14 -9.76 -3.87
N LEU A 328 -6.43 -9.58 -3.59
CA LEU A 328 -7.42 -10.66 -3.67
C LEU A 328 -7.66 -11.10 -5.11
N LYS A 329 -7.70 -10.16 -6.06
CA LYS A 329 -7.84 -10.47 -7.49
C LYS A 329 -6.71 -11.37 -7.98
N GLU A 330 -5.46 -11.11 -7.58
CA GLU A 330 -4.32 -12.00 -7.91
C GLU A 330 -4.54 -13.44 -7.41
N LYS A 331 -5.20 -13.60 -6.25
CA LYS A 331 -5.55 -14.94 -5.73
C LYS A 331 -6.64 -15.60 -6.56
N ILE A 332 -7.65 -14.84 -6.95
CA ILE A 332 -8.79 -15.33 -7.77
C ILE A 332 -8.31 -15.68 -9.19
N ASP A 333 -7.61 -14.76 -9.87
CA ASP A 333 -7.10 -14.97 -11.24
C ASP A 333 -6.13 -16.16 -11.32
N GLY A 334 -5.35 -16.38 -10.27
CA GLY A 334 -4.46 -17.54 -10.15
C GLY A 334 -5.18 -18.88 -10.09
N LEU A 335 -6.51 -18.89 -9.94
CA LEU A 335 -7.37 -20.08 -9.94
C LEU A 335 -8.10 -20.27 -11.28
N GLU A 336 -8.42 -19.17 -12.01
CA GLU A 336 -9.14 -19.24 -13.29
C GLU A 336 -8.36 -19.99 -14.37
N GLY A 337 -7.02 -20.01 -14.31
CA GLY A 337 -6.17 -20.80 -15.21
C GLY A 337 -6.36 -22.32 -15.10
N GLU A 338 -7.04 -22.81 -14.06
CA GLU A 338 -7.38 -24.23 -13.85
C GLU A 338 -8.82 -24.57 -14.29
N PHE A 339 -9.67 -23.56 -14.49
CA PHE A 339 -10.99 -23.72 -15.09
C PHE A 339 -10.88 -23.47 -16.59
N GLY A 340 -10.30 -24.45 -17.33
CA GLY A 340 -10.29 -24.43 -18.79
C GLY A 340 -11.73 -24.29 -19.33
N MET A 341 -12.15 -23.06 -19.68
CA MET A 341 -13.22 -22.77 -20.62
C MET A 341 -12.62 -22.32 -21.93
#